data_f463cf94e185ce0b22898a0a2c8df0f8
#
_entry.id   f463cf94e185ce0b22898a0a2c8df0f8
#
_cell.length_a   1.000
_cell.length_b   1.000
_cell.length_c   1.000
_cell.angle_alpha   90.00
_cell.angle_beta   90.00
_cell.angle_gamma   90.00
#
_symmetry.space_group_name_H-M   'P 1'
#
loop_
_entity.id
_entity.type
_entity.pdbx_description
1 polymer ?
#
loop_
_entity_poly.entity_id
_entity_poly.type
_entity_poly.pdbx_seq_one_letter_code
_entity_poly.pdbx_strand_id
1 'polypeptide(L)'
;MNHYPTVFVHGFIGWGEEDGLTSKLGIDYFGLKHGVQDYLRKEGFEVYTPAVGPFNSLWDRCCVLYAQLYGGRVDYGKVHSEKYGHERYGRTYPGLLKDLGTPGDHEKINLVGHSFGGPTARLFDYLMAYGSEEERNGTPADELSGLFKGGKGNCIHTVTTLSGVNNGTTYAAFHGILVNKFLCYYVLYFVTLLGNSWVGKYYDPMMEQWGVMKNPEKVKIRRFRLPTYEWLKMYNFANNEFDNSAFELGIYVMEKLNKDIHAHEGTYYFAHRACRSHKSLFGLQTPDREMSLFCLDAGYVTSHIITPKMRRHGITKEWLATDGYVNTIGTAAPLTEEATEWQPGMTVTPGHWYNMPVMKFDHVSWNGLKETKEDTRKLYKDLLAKFANLP
;
A
#
# COMPACT_ATOMS: atom_id res chain seq x y z
N MET A 1 -8.05 -4.66 27.34
CA MET A 1 -7.85 -3.86 26.13
C MET A 1 -6.38 -3.64 25.97
N ASN A 2 -5.84 -3.91 24.78
CA ASN A 2 -4.48 -3.52 24.44
C ASN A 2 -4.44 -2.07 23.94
N HIS A 3 -3.26 -1.44 24.00
CA HIS A 3 -3.04 -0.05 23.56
C HIS A 3 -2.00 0.02 22.43
N TYR A 4 -1.87 -1.05 21.64
CA TYR A 4 -0.89 -1.11 20.58
C TYR A 4 -1.06 0.00 19.54
N PRO A 5 0.02 0.70 19.17
CA PRO A 5 -0.01 1.74 18.15
C PRO A 5 -0.57 1.24 16.81
N THR A 6 -1.25 2.11 16.10
CA THR A 6 -1.74 1.81 14.75
C THR A 6 -0.95 2.58 13.71
N VAL A 7 -0.40 1.86 12.75
CA VAL A 7 0.36 2.40 11.62
C VAL A 7 -0.50 2.29 10.36
N PHE A 8 -0.85 3.45 9.81
CA PHE A 8 -1.61 3.57 8.57
C PHE A 8 -0.67 3.59 7.36
N VAL A 9 -0.90 2.71 6.41
CA VAL A 9 -0.09 2.57 5.19
C VAL A 9 -0.90 3.02 3.98
N HIS A 10 -0.52 4.16 3.41
CA HIS A 10 -1.20 4.75 2.26
C HIS A 10 -1.07 3.91 0.99
N GLY A 11 -1.96 4.14 0.00
CA GLY A 11 -1.98 3.45 -1.29
C GLY A 11 -1.02 4.05 -2.33
N PHE A 12 -1.22 3.65 -3.58
CA PHE A 12 -0.56 4.23 -4.75
C PHE A 12 -0.87 5.73 -4.86
N ILE A 13 0.12 6.55 -5.24
CA ILE A 13 0.02 8.03 -5.27
C ILE A 13 -0.26 8.64 -3.88
N GLY A 14 -0.25 7.86 -2.78
CA GLY A 14 -0.54 8.35 -1.45
C GLY A 14 0.61 9.15 -0.83
N TRP A 15 0.41 9.63 0.39
CA TRP A 15 1.37 10.43 1.15
C TRP A 15 1.22 10.20 2.65
N GLY A 16 2.25 10.56 3.40
CA GLY A 16 2.26 10.46 4.86
C GLY A 16 2.10 11.79 5.57
N GLU A 17 2.16 11.76 6.90
CA GLU A 17 2.01 12.96 7.74
C GLU A 17 3.15 13.97 7.56
N GLU A 18 4.35 13.50 7.22
CA GLU A 18 5.52 14.36 7.01
C GLU A 18 5.50 15.11 5.68
N ASP A 19 4.70 14.63 4.72
CA ASP A 19 4.54 15.28 3.43
C ASP A 19 3.87 16.64 3.57
N GLY A 20 4.26 17.58 2.69
CA GLY A 20 3.72 18.93 2.73
C GLY A 20 2.22 19.04 2.44
N LEU A 21 1.59 18.00 1.85
CA LEU A 21 0.13 17.93 1.73
C LEU A 21 -0.51 17.89 3.12
N THR A 22 -0.03 17.04 4.03
CA THR A 22 -0.52 16.99 5.41
C THR A 22 0.09 18.11 6.24
N SER A 23 1.40 18.21 6.35
CA SER A 23 2.09 19.11 7.28
C SER A 23 1.90 20.60 7.01
N LYS A 24 1.63 21.01 5.74
CA LYS A 24 1.46 22.41 5.34
C LYS A 24 0.03 22.77 4.91
N LEU A 25 -0.71 21.81 4.34
CA LEU A 25 -2.06 22.05 3.82
C LEU A 25 -3.16 21.40 4.68
N GLY A 26 -2.81 20.57 5.65
CA GLY A 26 -3.77 19.85 6.50
C GLY A 26 -4.64 18.88 5.70
N ILE A 27 -4.08 18.26 4.65
CA ILE A 27 -4.76 17.26 3.82
C ILE A 27 -4.15 15.90 4.13
N ASP A 28 -4.79 15.14 5.00
CA ASP A 28 -4.36 13.80 5.37
C ASP A 28 -4.72 12.79 4.29
N TYR A 29 -3.91 11.74 4.12
CA TYR A 29 -4.32 10.67 3.22
C TYR A 29 -5.56 9.93 3.74
N PHE A 30 -5.59 9.60 5.03
CA PHE A 30 -6.74 8.99 5.69
C PHE A 30 -7.65 10.08 6.28
N GLY A 31 -8.75 10.34 5.59
CA GLY A 31 -9.76 11.32 6.01
C GLY A 31 -9.64 12.73 5.42
N LEU A 32 -8.72 12.97 4.50
CA LEU A 32 -8.50 14.26 3.83
C LEU A 32 -8.48 15.44 4.82
N LYS A 33 -9.45 16.35 4.75
CA LYS A 33 -9.60 17.51 5.66
C LYS A 33 -10.36 17.20 6.95
N HIS A 34 -10.67 15.94 7.21
CA HIS A 34 -11.46 15.54 8.37
C HIS A 34 -10.61 15.43 9.65
N GLY A 35 -9.27 15.44 9.55
CA GLY A 35 -8.34 15.39 10.68
C GLY A 35 -8.55 14.12 11.49
N VAL A 36 -8.50 12.95 10.82
CA VAL A 36 -8.75 11.64 11.44
C VAL A 36 -7.66 11.30 12.45
N GLN A 37 -6.39 11.49 12.10
CA GLN A 37 -5.26 11.18 12.97
C GLN A 37 -5.31 12.00 14.26
N ASP A 38 -5.50 13.31 14.15
CA ASP A 38 -5.63 14.19 15.33
C ASP A 38 -6.83 13.85 16.20
N TYR A 39 -7.93 13.45 15.57
CA TYR A 39 -9.11 13.00 16.28
C TYR A 39 -8.84 11.71 17.05
N LEU A 40 -8.22 10.71 16.41
CA LEU A 40 -7.89 9.43 17.06
C LEU A 40 -6.91 9.61 18.22
N ARG A 41 -5.90 10.47 18.08
CA ARG A 41 -4.96 10.83 19.16
C ARG A 41 -5.69 11.47 20.36
N LYS A 42 -6.67 12.34 20.10
CA LYS A 42 -7.52 12.92 21.17
C LYS A 42 -8.42 11.91 21.86
N GLU A 43 -8.80 10.84 21.15
CA GLU A 43 -9.55 9.71 21.71
C GLU A 43 -8.65 8.69 22.45
N GLY A 44 -7.33 8.96 22.53
CA GLY A 44 -6.37 8.14 23.28
C GLY A 44 -5.69 7.04 22.46
N PHE A 45 -5.87 7.02 21.15
CA PHE A 45 -5.15 6.08 20.27
C PHE A 45 -3.80 6.65 19.84
N GLU A 46 -2.77 5.82 19.88
CA GLU A 46 -1.48 6.15 19.28
C GLU A 46 -1.49 5.75 17.81
N VAL A 47 -1.34 6.74 16.91
CA VAL A 47 -1.48 6.52 15.46
C VAL A 47 -0.38 7.25 14.68
N TYR A 48 0.08 6.61 13.60
CA TYR A 48 1.11 7.10 12.70
C TYR A 48 0.71 6.85 11.24
N THR A 49 1.06 7.75 10.35
CA THR A 49 0.90 7.59 8.89
C THR A 49 2.21 7.92 8.19
N PRO A 50 3.21 7.01 8.24
CA PRO A 50 4.48 7.22 7.56
C PRO A 50 4.33 7.26 6.04
N ALA A 51 5.13 8.09 5.36
CA ALA A 51 5.22 8.09 3.91
C ALA A 51 6.11 6.93 3.43
N VAL A 52 5.61 6.03 2.62
CA VAL A 52 6.33 4.80 2.22
C VAL A 52 6.63 4.73 0.71
N GLY A 53 6.72 5.86 0.05
CA GLY A 53 6.99 5.93 -1.39
C GLY A 53 5.75 5.59 -2.25
N PRO A 54 5.12 6.63 -2.82
CA PRO A 54 3.84 6.48 -3.51
C PRO A 54 3.90 5.65 -4.79
N PHE A 55 5.08 5.52 -5.41
CA PHE A 55 5.31 4.82 -6.68
C PHE A 55 6.23 3.61 -6.55
N ASN A 56 6.82 3.41 -5.38
CA ASN A 56 7.76 2.33 -5.11
C ASN A 56 7.05 0.96 -5.10
N SER A 57 7.83 -0.09 -5.32
CA SER A 57 7.38 -1.47 -5.20
C SER A 57 6.92 -1.80 -3.77
N LEU A 58 6.24 -2.92 -3.61
CA LEU A 58 5.89 -3.44 -2.28
C LEU A 58 7.12 -3.66 -1.41
N TRP A 59 8.20 -4.19 -2.00
CA TRP A 59 9.46 -4.42 -1.31
C TRP A 59 10.08 -3.13 -0.81
N ASP A 60 10.29 -2.16 -1.68
CA ASP A 60 10.88 -0.87 -1.33
C ASP A 60 10.07 -0.15 -0.25
N ARG A 61 8.73 -0.20 -0.37
CA ARG A 61 7.81 0.36 0.63
C ARG A 61 7.99 -0.29 2.00
N CYS A 62 8.18 -1.61 2.07
CA CYS A 62 8.46 -2.31 3.31
C CYS A 62 9.81 -1.90 3.92
N CYS A 63 10.84 -1.72 3.11
CA CYS A 63 12.15 -1.25 3.56
C CYS A 63 12.09 0.16 4.15
N VAL A 64 11.35 1.07 3.49
CA VAL A 64 11.10 2.43 3.99
C VAL A 64 10.30 2.39 5.29
N LEU A 65 9.23 1.60 5.35
CA LEU A 65 8.40 1.44 6.56
C LEU A 65 9.23 0.94 7.75
N TYR A 66 10.08 -0.06 7.53
CA TYR A 66 10.97 -0.58 8.56
C TYR A 66 11.90 0.49 9.13
N ALA A 67 12.56 1.26 8.24
CA ALA A 67 13.44 2.34 8.65
C ALA A 67 12.69 3.48 9.37
N GLN A 68 11.45 3.77 8.96
CA GLN A 68 10.63 4.77 9.66
C GLN A 68 10.20 4.32 11.05
N LEU A 69 9.89 3.05 11.25
CA LEU A 69 9.50 2.52 12.56
C LEU A 69 10.71 2.43 13.50
N TYR A 70 11.75 1.71 13.12
CA TYR A 70 12.90 1.46 13.99
C TYR A 70 13.97 2.54 13.99
N GLY A 71 13.96 3.42 12.99
CA GLY A 71 15.03 4.35 12.74
C GLY A 71 16.18 3.75 11.93
N GLY A 72 17.07 4.61 11.48
CA GLY A 72 18.23 4.23 10.68
C GLY A 72 18.05 4.51 9.19
N ARG A 73 19.03 4.07 8.42
CA ARG A 73 19.06 4.24 6.97
C ARG A 73 18.21 3.15 6.30
N VAL A 74 17.42 3.53 5.31
CA VAL A 74 16.72 2.55 4.47
C VAL A 74 17.74 1.66 3.77
N ASP A 75 17.58 0.35 3.91
CA ASP A 75 18.33 -0.68 3.19
C ASP A 75 17.34 -1.50 2.34
N TYR A 76 17.40 -1.31 1.04
CA TYR A 76 16.54 -2.03 0.09
C TYR A 76 16.97 -3.47 -0.16
N GLY A 77 18.09 -3.90 0.45
CA GLY A 77 18.71 -5.20 0.25
C GLY A 77 19.79 -5.17 -0.83
N LYS A 78 20.87 -5.91 -0.58
CA LYS A 78 21.98 -6.00 -1.53
C LYS A 78 21.58 -6.79 -2.78
N VAL A 79 21.00 -7.98 -2.57
CA VAL A 79 20.60 -8.87 -3.66
C VAL A 79 19.48 -8.24 -4.48
N HIS A 80 18.48 -7.65 -3.80
CA HIS A 80 17.35 -6.99 -4.45
C HIS A 80 17.82 -5.80 -5.30
N SER A 81 18.62 -4.91 -4.73
CA SER A 81 19.09 -3.72 -5.45
C SER A 81 19.99 -4.04 -6.66
N GLU A 82 20.84 -5.06 -6.54
CA GLU A 82 21.66 -5.57 -7.64
C GLU A 82 20.77 -6.19 -8.75
N LYS A 83 19.78 -6.99 -8.38
CA LYS A 83 18.84 -7.67 -9.28
C LYS A 83 18.02 -6.69 -10.13
N TYR A 84 17.56 -5.61 -9.53
CA TYR A 84 16.68 -4.64 -10.19
C TYR A 84 17.39 -3.37 -10.69
N GLY A 85 18.66 -3.16 -10.30
CA GLY A 85 19.52 -2.11 -10.84
C GLY A 85 19.26 -0.72 -10.26
N HIS A 86 19.02 -0.64 -8.96
CA HIS A 86 18.89 0.61 -8.22
C HIS A 86 19.85 0.68 -7.02
N GLU A 87 19.90 1.82 -6.32
CA GLU A 87 20.76 1.98 -5.14
C GLU A 87 20.26 1.12 -3.97
N ARG A 88 21.18 0.48 -3.24
CA ARG A 88 20.86 -0.31 -2.05
C ARG A 88 20.32 0.54 -0.90
N TYR A 89 20.80 1.76 -0.75
CA TYR A 89 20.53 2.58 0.42
C TYR A 89 19.75 3.83 0.07
N GLY A 90 18.71 4.12 0.89
CA GLY A 90 17.90 5.32 0.82
C GLY A 90 18.18 6.32 1.92
N ARG A 91 17.16 7.03 2.36
CA ARG A 91 17.18 8.05 3.42
C ARG A 91 17.44 7.46 4.80
N THR A 92 17.77 8.32 5.74
CA THR A 92 17.85 8.00 7.17
C THR A 92 16.67 8.59 7.90
N TYR A 93 16.03 7.80 8.76
CA TYR A 93 14.88 8.19 9.58
C TYR A 93 15.22 8.13 11.07
N PRO A 94 14.60 9.01 11.90
CA PRO A 94 14.84 9.03 13.34
C PRO A 94 14.27 7.82 14.08
N GLY A 95 13.24 7.16 13.52
CA GLY A 95 12.48 6.08 14.16
C GLY A 95 11.27 6.62 14.94
N LEU A 96 10.08 6.12 14.59
CA LEU A 96 8.80 6.44 15.24
C LEU A 96 8.56 5.57 16.47
N LEU A 97 8.92 4.28 16.39
CA LEU A 97 8.71 3.24 17.40
C LEU A 97 9.99 2.42 17.54
N LYS A 98 11.07 3.05 18.06
CA LYS A 98 12.39 2.39 18.17
C LYS A 98 12.39 1.19 19.09
N ASP A 99 11.50 1.17 20.04
CA ASP A 99 11.28 0.15 21.05
C ASP A 99 10.23 -0.89 20.66
N LEU A 100 9.75 -0.88 19.40
CA LEU A 100 8.80 -1.87 18.89
C LEU A 100 9.34 -3.30 19.11
N GLY A 101 8.51 -4.11 19.75
CA GLY A 101 8.83 -5.47 20.16
C GLY A 101 9.31 -5.59 21.62
N THR A 102 9.37 -4.48 22.38
CA THR A 102 9.60 -4.53 23.83
C THR A 102 8.26 -4.70 24.56
N PRO A 103 8.23 -5.48 25.67
CA PRO A 103 6.99 -5.68 26.42
C PRO A 103 6.36 -4.35 26.86
N GLY A 104 5.05 -4.19 26.65
CA GLY A 104 4.27 -3.00 26.97
C GLY A 104 3.46 -2.52 25.79
N ASP A 105 3.13 -1.23 25.75
CA ASP A 105 2.29 -0.64 24.71
C ASP A 105 2.91 -0.71 23.30
N HIS A 106 4.24 -0.77 23.21
CA HIS A 106 4.99 -0.94 21.95
C HIS A 106 5.43 -2.40 21.68
N GLU A 107 4.87 -3.38 22.39
CA GLU A 107 5.15 -4.79 22.09
C GLU A 107 4.71 -5.17 20.69
N LYS A 108 3.57 -4.66 20.26
CA LYS A 108 2.97 -4.92 18.94
C LYS A 108 2.46 -3.64 18.29
N ILE A 109 2.20 -3.72 16.99
CA ILE A 109 1.49 -2.67 16.23
C ILE A 109 0.32 -3.27 15.46
N ASN A 110 -0.66 -2.40 15.17
CA ASN A 110 -1.71 -2.68 14.19
C ASN A 110 -1.34 -2.03 12.85
N LEU A 111 -1.43 -2.77 11.76
CA LEU A 111 -1.22 -2.26 10.40
C LEU A 111 -2.58 -2.07 9.70
N VAL A 112 -2.83 -0.87 9.19
CA VAL A 112 -4.03 -0.56 8.40
C VAL A 112 -3.59 -0.04 7.04
N GLY A 113 -3.75 -0.87 6.00
CA GLY A 113 -3.35 -0.54 4.64
C GLY A 113 -4.53 -0.25 3.72
N HIS A 114 -4.57 0.92 3.10
CA HIS A 114 -5.55 1.25 2.07
C HIS A 114 -5.00 1.00 0.67
N SER A 115 -5.81 0.41 -0.21
CA SER A 115 -5.42 0.21 -1.61
C SER A 115 -4.12 -0.60 -1.71
N PHE A 116 -3.09 -0.09 -2.39
CA PHE A 116 -1.75 -0.69 -2.46
C PHE A 116 -1.04 -0.78 -1.09
N GLY A 117 -1.50 -0.01 -0.09
CA GLY A 117 -1.06 -0.15 1.30
C GLY A 117 -1.44 -1.50 1.92
N GLY A 118 -2.52 -2.13 1.45
CA GLY A 118 -2.94 -3.45 1.91
C GLY A 118 -1.88 -4.53 1.65
N PRO A 119 -1.51 -4.82 0.40
CA PRO A 119 -0.43 -5.76 0.13
C PRO A 119 0.94 -5.31 0.67
N THR A 120 1.20 -4.00 0.83
CA THR A 120 2.40 -3.51 1.53
C THR A 120 2.41 -3.96 2.99
N ALA A 121 1.30 -3.79 3.72
CA ALA A 121 1.20 -4.23 5.12
C ALA A 121 1.35 -5.75 5.26
N ARG A 122 0.81 -6.52 4.32
CA ARG A 122 0.96 -7.99 4.27
C ARG A 122 2.40 -8.43 4.04
N LEU A 123 3.07 -7.84 3.05
CA LEU A 123 4.48 -8.15 2.79
C LEU A 123 5.37 -7.72 3.95
N PHE A 124 5.05 -6.58 4.58
CA PHE A 124 5.78 -6.12 5.76
C PHE A 124 5.69 -7.11 6.93
N ASP A 125 4.48 -7.58 7.24
CA ASP A 125 4.25 -8.61 8.26
C ASP A 125 5.01 -9.90 7.94
N TYR A 126 4.93 -10.37 6.68
CA TYR A 126 5.69 -11.54 6.22
C TYR A 126 7.20 -11.37 6.38
N LEU A 127 7.76 -10.23 5.98
CA LEU A 127 9.20 -9.96 6.11
C LEU A 127 9.62 -9.81 7.59
N MET A 128 8.78 -9.21 8.42
CA MET A 128 9.02 -9.15 9.87
C MET A 128 9.07 -10.55 10.49
N ALA A 129 8.18 -11.45 10.09
CA ALA A 129 8.13 -12.81 10.59
C ALA A 129 9.24 -13.69 10.03
N TYR A 130 9.38 -13.74 8.72
CA TYR A 130 10.20 -14.75 8.03
C TYR A 130 11.47 -14.19 7.40
N GLY A 131 11.56 -12.88 7.20
CA GLY A 131 12.69 -12.22 6.53
C GLY A 131 12.75 -12.56 5.04
N SER A 132 13.94 -12.48 4.47
CA SER A 132 14.22 -12.85 3.07
C SER A 132 15.36 -13.84 2.99
N GLU A 133 15.11 -15.02 2.43
CA GLU A 133 16.13 -16.05 2.23
C GLU A 133 17.17 -15.60 1.18
N GLU A 134 16.74 -14.95 0.09
CA GLU A 134 17.66 -14.41 -0.93
C GLU A 134 18.66 -13.42 -0.30
N GLU A 135 18.17 -12.48 0.53
CA GLU A 135 19.03 -11.49 1.20
C GLU A 135 19.95 -12.15 2.25
N ARG A 136 19.44 -13.11 3.04
CA ARG A 136 20.28 -13.84 4.01
C ARG A 136 21.42 -14.61 3.36
N ASN A 137 21.18 -15.17 2.18
CA ASN A 137 22.19 -15.96 1.44
C ASN A 137 23.18 -15.09 0.66
N GLY A 138 22.77 -13.87 0.23
CA GLY A 138 23.60 -13.02 -0.64
C GLY A 138 24.21 -11.80 0.04
N THR A 139 23.85 -11.51 1.31
CA THR A 139 24.33 -10.35 2.06
C THR A 139 25.13 -10.81 3.29
N PRO A 140 26.34 -10.27 3.58
CA PRO A 140 27.07 -10.55 4.80
C PRO A 140 26.22 -10.31 6.04
N ALA A 141 26.33 -11.16 7.06
CA ALA A 141 25.47 -11.14 8.25
C ALA A 141 25.53 -9.84 9.05
N ASP A 142 26.65 -9.15 9.04
CA ASP A 142 26.90 -7.85 9.69
C ASP A 142 26.31 -6.68 8.89
N GLU A 143 26.09 -6.85 7.59
CA GLU A 143 25.45 -5.85 6.71
C GLU A 143 23.94 -6.09 6.52
N LEU A 144 23.43 -7.25 6.96
CA LEU A 144 22.04 -7.66 6.71
C LEU A 144 21.04 -6.85 7.54
N SER A 145 20.10 -6.20 6.86
CA SER A 145 19.00 -5.46 7.52
C SER A 145 18.21 -6.37 8.48
N GLY A 146 17.78 -5.79 9.61
CA GLY A 146 16.94 -6.49 10.57
C GLY A 146 15.58 -6.94 10.00
N LEU A 147 15.07 -6.27 8.96
CA LEU A 147 13.87 -6.69 8.24
C LEU A 147 14.07 -8.05 7.55
N PHE A 148 15.23 -8.24 6.92
CA PHE A 148 15.52 -9.45 6.14
C PHE A 148 15.98 -10.63 7.02
N LYS A 149 16.36 -10.36 8.27
CA LYS A 149 16.64 -11.41 9.26
C LYS A 149 15.36 -12.17 9.65
N GLY A 150 14.23 -11.48 9.70
CA GLY A 150 12.98 -12.04 10.22
C GLY A 150 12.97 -12.19 11.75
N GLY A 151 12.11 -13.09 12.25
CA GLY A 151 12.01 -13.43 13.67
C GLY A 151 11.27 -12.38 14.51
N LYS A 152 10.59 -11.42 13.88
CA LYS A 152 9.84 -10.33 14.51
C LYS A 152 8.33 -10.39 14.23
N GLY A 153 7.78 -11.54 13.83
CA GLY A 153 6.36 -11.67 13.52
C GLY A 153 5.46 -11.33 14.71
N ASN A 154 5.93 -11.61 15.93
CA ASN A 154 5.20 -11.25 17.15
C ASN A 154 5.05 -9.74 17.39
N CYS A 155 5.73 -8.88 16.63
CA CYS A 155 5.57 -7.44 16.70
C CYS A 155 4.33 -6.92 15.93
N ILE A 156 3.65 -7.76 15.16
CA ILE A 156 2.45 -7.37 14.42
C ILE A 156 1.23 -8.02 15.05
N HIS A 157 0.31 -7.20 15.56
CA HIS A 157 -0.93 -7.65 16.14
C HIS A 157 -2.02 -7.88 15.09
N THR A 158 -2.26 -6.87 14.24
CA THR A 158 -3.25 -6.98 13.17
C THR A 158 -2.72 -6.50 11.83
N VAL A 159 -3.16 -7.13 10.76
CA VAL A 159 -3.08 -6.61 9.37
C VAL A 159 -4.49 -6.43 8.85
N THR A 160 -4.88 -5.18 8.63
CA THR A 160 -6.20 -4.81 8.14
C THR A 160 -6.06 -4.11 6.79
N THR A 161 -6.75 -4.61 5.77
CA THR A 161 -6.74 -4.01 4.44
C THR A 161 -8.08 -3.33 4.13
N LEU A 162 -8.03 -2.06 3.75
CA LEU A 162 -9.19 -1.26 3.35
C LEU A 162 -9.19 -1.13 1.82
N SER A 163 -10.08 -1.81 1.12
CA SER A 163 -10.00 -1.98 -0.35
C SER A 163 -8.58 -2.33 -0.81
N GLY A 164 -7.88 -3.16 -0.04
CA GLY A 164 -6.51 -3.59 -0.35
C GLY A 164 -6.46 -4.35 -1.68
N VAL A 165 -5.44 -4.07 -2.49
CA VAL A 165 -5.25 -4.74 -3.79
C VAL A 165 -4.63 -6.13 -3.58
N ASN A 166 -5.26 -6.93 -2.69
CA ASN A 166 -4.71 -8.21 -2.23
C ASN A 166 -4.58 -9.26 -3.35
N ASN A 167 -5.46 -9.21 -4.36
CA ASN A 167 -5.42 -10.12 -5.50
C ASN A 167 -5.20 -9.38 -6.84
N GLY A 168 -4.77 -8.13 -6.78
CA GLY A 168 -4.60 -7.29 -7.95
C GLY A 168 -5.91 -6.68 -8.46
N THR A 169 -5.80 -5.86 -9.48
CA THR A 169 -6.94 -5.22 -10.16
C THR A 169 -6.92 -5.46 -11.66
N THR A 170 -8.10 -5.66 -12.23
CA THR A 170 -8.26 -5.74 -13.70
C THR A 170 -7.96 -4.41 -14.38
N TYR A 171 -8.06 -3.29 -13.68
CA TYR A 171 -7.68 -1.96 -14.20
C TYR A 171 -6.22 -1.91 -14.62
N ALA A 172 -5.30 -2.28 -13.74
CA ALA A 172 -3.88 -2.34 -14.05
C ALA A 172 -3.55 -3.43 -15.09
N ALA A 173 -4.25 -4.57 -15.05
CA ALA A 173 -4.06 -5.65 -16.00
C ALA A 173 -4.57 -5.32 -17.42
N PHE A 174 -5.57 -4.44 -17.54
CA PHE A 174 -6.14 -4.02 -18.83
C PHE A 174 -5.16 -3.21 -19.66
N HIS A 175 -4.43 -2.30 -19.06
CA HIS A 175 -3.50 -1.43 -19.76
C HIS A 175 -2.32 -2.19 -20.40
N GLY A 176 -2.04 -3.42 -19.95
CA GLY A 176 -0.99 -4.26 -20.51
C GLY A 176 0.42 -3.70 -20.30
N ILE A 177 1.41 -4.54 -20.56
CA ILE A 177 2.82 -4.23 -20.26
C ILE A 177 3.31 -2.97 -21.00
N LEU A 178 2.96 -2.83 -22.28
CA LEU A 178 3.47 -1.73 -23.11
C LEU A 178 2.92 -0.36 -22.66
N VAL A 179 1.62 -0.31 -22.39
CA VAL A 179 0.97 0.93 -21.92
C VAL A 179 1.42 1.28 -20.51
N ASN A 180 1.57 0.29 -19.62
CA ASN A 180 2.09 0.50 -18.27
C ASN A 180 3.53 1.04 -18.31
N LYS A 181 4.41 0.49 -19.16
CA LYS A 181 5.78 1.01 -19.34
C LYS A 181 5.77 2.46 -19.81
N PHE A 182 4.95 2.77 -20.80
CA PHE A 182 4.81 4.13 -21.32
C PHE A 182 4.27 5.08 -20.27
N LEU A 183 3.21 4.67 -19.55
CA LEU A 183 2.60 5.45 -18.48
C LEU A 183 3.59 5.67 -17.32
N CYS A 184 4.28 4.63 -16.87
CA CYS A 184 5.32 4.74 -15.85
C CYS A 184 6.40 5.75 -16.25
N TYR A 185 6.87 5.67 -17.49
CA TYR A 185 7.88 6.59 -17.99
C TYR A 185 7.41 8.04 -17.96
N TYR A 186 6.21 8.32 -18.46
CA TYR A 186 5.66 9.68 -18.46
C TYR A 186 5.27 10.17 -17.07
N VAL A 187 4.71 9.31 -16.23
CA VAL A 187 4.39 9.65 -14.84
C VAL A 187 5.68 9.97 -14.08
N LEU A 188 6.72 9.15 -14.22
CA LEU A 188 8.01 9.41 -13.60
C LEU A 188 8.65 10.70 -14.10
N TYR A 189 8.62 10.94 -15.41
CA TYR A 189 9.11 12.18 -15.99
C TYR A 189 8.38 13.39 -15.40
N PHE A 190 7.05 13.32 -15.35
CA PHE A 190 6.22 14.38 -14.80
C PHE A 190 6.45 14.58 -13.30
N VAL A 191 6.51 13.49 -12.55
CA VAL A 191 6.80 13.50 -11.10
C VAL A 191 8.20 14.05 -10.82
N THR A 192 9.19 13.71 -11.63
CA THR A 192 10.55 14.27 -11.53
C THR A 192 10.56 15.77 -11.77
N LEU A 193 9.83 16.24 -12.77
CA LEU A 193 9.66 17.67 -13.04
C LEU A 193 8.96 18.39 -11.88
N LEU A 194 7.89 17.81 -11.36
CA LEU A 194 7.15 18.35 -10.21
C LEU A 194 7.99 18.33 -8.93
N GLY A 195 8.68 17.22 -8.65
CA GLY A 195 9.52 17.05 -7.47
C GLY A 195 10.67 18.05 -7.39
N ASN A 196 11.21 18.46 -8.55
CA ASN A 196 12.22 19.50 -8.67
C ASN A 196 11.67 20.94 -8.77
N SER A 197 10.34 21.10 -8.75
CA SER A 197 9.65 22.40 -8.75
C SER A 197 9.27 22.85 -7.33
N TRP A 198 8.64 24.04 -7.22
CA TRP A 198 8.05 24.50 -5.96
C TRP A 198 6.95 23.55 -5.41
N VAL A 199 6.34 22.72 -6.27
CA VAL A 199 5.33 21.71 -5.88
C VAL A 199 5.96 20.58 -5.07
N GLY A 200 7.24 20.26 -5.32
CA GLY A 200 7.98 19.22 -4.60
C GLY A 200 8.09 19.42 -3.08
N LYS A 201 7.83 20.64 -2.59
CA LYS A 201 7.72 20.90 -1.15
C LYS A 201 6.41 20.39 -0.51
N TYR A 202 5.42 20.02 -1.33
CA TYR A 202 4.13 19.51 -0.87
C TYR A 202 4.01 18.00 -1.05
N TYR A 203 4.70 17.44 -2.04
CA TYR A 203 4.59 16.04 -2.39
C TYR A 203 5.95 15.47 -2.79
N ASP A 204 6.33 14.35 -2.15
CA ASP A 204 7.61 13.68 -2.36
C ASP A 204 7.41 12.29 -3.00
N PRO A 205 7.95 12.03 -4.20
CA PRO A 205 7.85 10.72 -4.83
C PRO A 205 8.68 9.63 -4.16
N MET A 206 9.67 9.99 -3.31
CA MET A 206 10.53 9.06 -2.56
C MET A 206 11.17 7.97 -3.44
N MET A 207 11.79 8.37 -4.53
CA MET A 207 12.38 7.46 -5.54
C MET A 207 13.88 7.66 -5.71
N GLU A 208 14.58 7.99 -4.64
CA GLU A 208 16.02 8.26 -4.66
C GLU A 208 16.84 7.06 -5.11
N GLN A 209 16.43 5.85 -4.72
CA GLN A 209 17.10 4.62 -5.15
C GLN A 209 17.14 4.48 -6.67
N TRP A 210 16.15 5.03 -7.35
CA TRP A 210 16.08 5.10 -8.81
C TRP A 210 16.76 6.34 -9.40
N GLY A 211 17.41 7.17 -8.58
CA GLY A 211 18.09 8.40 -9.00
C GLY A 211 17.15 9.59 -9.25
N VAL A 212 15.86 9.44 -8.94
CA VAL A 212 14.88 10.53 -8.96
C VAL A 212 14.97 11.29 -7.65
N MET A 213 15.97 12.18 -7.55
CA MET A 213 16.25 12.88 -6.30
C MET A 213 15.52 14.21 -6.21
N LYS A 214 14.90 14.44 -5.06
CA LYS A 214 14.56 15.76 -4.57
C LYS A 214 15.83 16.40 -4.00
N ASN A 215 16.63 17.03 -4.85
CA ASN A 215 17.76 17.82 -4.37
C ASN A 215 17.67 19.25 -4.90
N PRO A 216 17.00 20.17 -4.16
CA PRO A 216 16.84 21.56 -4.56
C PRO A 216 18.17 22.30 -4.71
N GLU A 217 19.27 21.81 -4.11
CA GLU A 217 20.58 22.48 -4.14
C GLU A 217 21.44 22.03 -5.34
N LYS A 218 21.20 20.86 -5.91
CA LYS A 218 22.05 20.32 -7.01
C LYS A 218 21.43 20.42 -8.39
N VAL A 219 20.12 20.61 -8.50
CA VAL A 219 19.46 20.73 -9.80
C VAL A 219 19.35 22.19 -10.19
N LYS A 220 20.45 22.79 -10.66
CA LYS A 220 20.35 23.88 -11.61
C LYS A 220 19.69 23.29 -12.85
N ILE A 221 18.38 23.50 -13.00
CA ILE A 221 17.64 23.16 -14.21
C ILE A 221 18.33 23.88 -15.38
N ARG A 222 19.31 23.24 -15.99
CA ARG A 222 19.77 23.60 -17.32
C ARG A 222 18.67 23.14 -18.25
N ARG A 223 17.86 24.11 -18.70
CA ARG A 223 16.85 24.05 -19.73
C ARG A 223 16.89 22.72 -20.51
N PHE A 224 15.89 21.84 -20.29
CA PHE A 224 15.52 20.70 -21.14
C PHE A 224 16.55 19.57 -21.38
N ARG A 225 17.56 19.39 -20.55
CA ARG A 225 18.41 18.20 -20.59
C ARG A 225 18.28 17.41 -19.31
N LEU A 226 17.54 16.31 -19.37
CA LEU A 226 17.67 15.27 -18.35
C LEU A 226 19.09 14.69 -18.46
N PRO A 227 19.83 14.55 -17.34
CA PRO A 227 21.11 13.85 -17.38
C PRO A 227 20.92 12.42 -17.90
N THR A 228 21.83 11.95 -18.71
CA THR A 228 21.78 10.61 -19.35
C THR A 228 21.67 9.47 -18.34
N TYR A 229 22.18 9.69 -17.13
CA TYR A 229 22.16 8.73 -16.03
C TYR A 229 20.74 8.54 -15.43
N GLU A 230 19.98 9.60 -15.26
CA GLU A 230 18.59 9.52 -14.78
C GLU A 230 17.69 8.79 -15.78
N TRP A 231 17.94 8.96 -17.07
CA TRP A 231 17.25 8.25 -18.12
C TRP A 231 17.40 6.73 -18.02
N LEU A 232 18.60 6.23 -17.75
CA LEU A 232 18.85 4.80 -17.64
C LEU A 232 18.15 4.20 -16.41
N LYS A 233 18.18 4.89 -15.27
CA LYS A 233 17.47 4.45 -14.06
C LYS A 233 15.95 4.47 -14.24
N MET A 234 15.41 5.52 -14.85
CA MET A 234 13.98 5.59 -15.20
C MET A 234 13.57 4.51 -16.19
N TYR A 235 14.43 4.20 -17.15
CA TYR A 235 14.21 3.11 -18.08
C TYR A 235 14.21 1.76 -17.35
N ASN A 236 15.15 1.51 -16.46
CA ASN A 236 15.20 0.31 -15.66
C ASN A 236 13.93 0.16 -14.80
N PHE A 237 13.53 1.21 -14.07
CA PHE A 237 12.29 1.21 -13.30
C PHE A 237 11.07 0.85 -14.17
N ALA A 238 10.89 1.52 -15.30
CA ALA A 238 9.76 1.29 -16.20
C ALA A 238 9.74 -0.11 -16.84
N ASN A 239 10.86 -0.83 -16.84
CA ASN A 239 10.96 -2.18 -17.38
C ASN A 239 10.95 -3.29 -16.32
N ASN A 240 11.00 -2.96 -15.03
CA ASN A 240 10.94 -3.94 -13.94
C ASN A 240 9.49 -4.27 -13.59
N GLU A 241 9.05 -5.51 -13.89
CA GLU A 241 7.68 -5.95 -13.61
C GLU A 241 7.48 -6.36 -12.13
N PHE A 242 8.56 -6.66 -11.41
CA PHE A 242 8.54 -7.16 -10.03
C PHE A 242 9.19 -6.20 -9.02
N ASP A 243 9.45 -4.97 -9.43
CA ASP A 243 9.94 -3.90 -8.57
C ASP A 243 9.37 -2.56 -9.02
N ASN A 244 8.06 -2.56 -9.26
CA ASN A 244 7.33 -1.40 -9.75
C ASN A 244 5.84 -1.51 -9.42
N SER A 245 5.33 -0.57 -8.65
CA SER A 245 3.95 -0.53 -8.20
C SER A 245 2.91 -0.62 -9.33
N ALA A 246 3.17 -0.04 -10.50
CA ALA A 246 2.22 -0.09 -11.61
C ALA A 246 1.99 -1.51 -12.16
N PHE A 247 2.99 -2.40 -12.05
CA PHE A 247 2.86 -3.81 -12.41
C PHE A 247 2.34 -4.65 -11.26
N GLU A 248 2.80 -4.38 -10.03
CA GLU A 248 2.38 -5.10 -8.82
C GLU A 248 0.91 -4.87 -8.47
N LEU A 249 0.31 -3.75 -8.89
CA LEU A 249 -1.14 -3.55 -8.84
C LEU A 249 -1.92 -4.54 -9.73
N GLY A 250 -1.28 -5.13 -10.72
CA GLY A 250 -1.91 -6.04 -11.67
C GLY A 250 -2.11 -7.44 -11.12
N ILE A 251 -3.21 -8.09 -11.53
CA ILE A 251 -3.58 -9.46 -11.10
C ILE A 251 -2.46 -10.49 -11.36
N TYR A 252 -1.68 -10.36 -12.44
CA TYR A 252 -0.67 -11.35 -12.82
C TYR A 252 0.55 -11.35 -11.89
N VAL A 253 0.97 -10.19 -11.46
CA VAL A 253 2.10 -10.05 -10.51
C VAL A 253 1.64 -10.41 -9.12
N MET A 254 0.45 -9.93 -8.72
CA MET A 254 -0.10 -10.24 -7.40
C MET A 254 -0.38 -11.74 -7.22
N GLU A 255 -0.83 -12.44 -8.26
CA GLU A 255 -0.98 -13.90 -8.24
C GLU A 255 0.34 -14.63 -7.92
N LYS A 256 1.47 -14.14 -8.45
CA LYS A 256 2.79 -14.71 -8.13
C LYS A 256 3.20 -14.38 -6.70
N LEU A 257 3.08 -13.10 -6.30
CA LEU A 257 3.43 -12.67 -4.95
C LEU A 257 2.63 -13.41 -3.88
N ASN A 258 1.35 -13.68 -4.12
CA ASN A 258 0.50 -14.40 -3.19
C ASN A 258 0.86 -15.88 -3.02
N LYS A 259 1.71 -16.46 -3.87
CA LYS A 259 2.23 -17.83 -3.67
C LYS A 259 3.34 -17.87 -2.63
N ASP A 260 4.05 -16.77 -2.48
CA ASP A 260 5.22 -16.68 -1.59
C ASP A 260 4.89 -16.01 -0.26
N ILE A 261 3.91 -15.07 -0.26
CA ILE A 261 3.49 -14.30 0.93
C ILE A 261 2.28 -14.97 1.55
N HIS A 262 2.40 -15.45 2.78
CA HIS A 262 1.33 -16.07 3.54
C HIS A 262 1.18 -15.45 4.93
N ALA A 263 0.04 -15.69 5.57
CA ALA A 263 -0.29 -15.18 6.89
C ALA A 263 0.66 -15.74 7.96
N HIS A 264 1.05 -14.90 8.92
CA HIS A 264 1.79 -15.31 10.12
C HIS A 264 0.82 -15.80 11.20
N GLU A 265 1.13 -16.90 11.86
CA GLU A 265 0.25 -17.56 12.82
C GLU A 265 -0.16 -16.71 14.04
N GLY A 266 0.65 -15.69 14.39
CA GLY A 266 0.42 -14.80 15.53
C GLY A 266 -0.35 -13.52 15.21
N THR A 267 -0.69 -13.26 13.94
CA THR A 267 -1.28 -12.00 13.46
C THR A 267 -2.75 -12.17 13.08
N TYR A 268 -3.62 -11.22 13.43
CA TYR A 268 -5.02 -11.20 12.99
C TYR A 268 -5.17 -10.50 11.65
N TYR A 269 -5.93 -11.10 10.70
CA TYR A 269 -6.06 -10.56 9.35
C TYR A 269 -7.50 -10.22 8.98
N PHE A 270 -7.73 -8.97 8.52
CA PHE A 270 -9.05 -8.49 8.11
C PHE A 270 -9.00 -7.83 6.74
N ALA A 271 -9.83 -8.32 5.81
CA ALA A 271 -10.00 -7.71 4.50
C ALA A 271 -11.34 -6.94 4.43
N HIS A 272 -11.29 -5.61 4.52
CA HIS A 272 -12.45 -4.75 4.32
C HIS A 272 -12.65 -4.51 2.83
N ARG A 273 -13.73 -5.07 2.33
CA ARG A 273 -14.10 -5.02 0.91
C ARG A 273 -15.06 -3.87 0.65
N ALA A 274 -14.99 -3.33 -0.57
CA ALA A 274 -15.93 -2.31 -1.02
C ALA A 274 -16.50 -2.64 -2.41
N CYS A 275 -17.69 -2.14 -2.68
CA CYS A 275 -18.34 -2.22 -3.97
C CYS A 275 -19.25 -1.01 -4.18
N ARG A 276 -19.07 -0.31 -5.29
CA ARG A 276 -19.91 0.81 -5.72
C ARG A 276 -20.38 0.60 -7.15
N SER A 277 -20.76 -0.61 -7.45
CA SER A 277 -21.33 -1.02 -8.73
C SER A 277 -22.46 -2.03 -8.53
N HIS A 278 -23.37 -2.11 -9.47
CA HIS A 278 -24.53 -3.01 -9.43
C HIS A 278 -24.77 -3.70 -10.77
N LYS A 279 -25.54 -4.78 -10.76
CA LYS A 279 -26.03 -5.40 -11.99
C LYS A 279 -27.22 -4.61 -12.52
N SER A 280 -27.13 -4.13 -13.76
CA SER A 280 -28.24 -3.49 -14.47
C SER A 280 -29.37 -4.50 -14.77
N LEU A 281 -30.51 -4.03 -15.23
CA LEU A 281 -31.64 -4.87 -15.67
C LEU A 281 -31.24 -5.89 -16.77
N PHE A 282 -30.21 -5.57 -17.56
CA PHE A 282 -29.66 -6.45 -18.61
C PHE A 282 -28.56 -7.38 -18.12
N GLY A 283 -28.30 -7.43 -16.79
CA GLY A 283 -27.26 -8.27 -16.18
C GLY A 283 -25.83 -7.77 -16.38
N LEU A 284 -25.64 -6.57 -16.93
CA LEU A 284 -24.34 -5.93 -17.06
C LEU A 284 -23.96 -5.26 -15.74
N GLN A 285 -22.71 -5.42 -15.31
CA GLN A 285 -22.21 -4.71 -14.15
C GLN A 285 -22.01 -3.22 -14.53
N THR A 286 -22.45 -2.31 -13.68
CA THR A 286 -22.43 -0.86 -13.97
C THR A 286 -22.03 -0.10 -12.73
N PRO A 287 -21.13 0.90 -12.82
CA PRO A 287 -20.85 1.79 -11.70
C PRO A 287 -22.11 2.48 -11.18
N ASP A 288 -22.22 2.63 -9.87
CA ASP A 288 -23.32 3.36 -9.25
C ASP A 288 -23.23 4.87 -9.57
N ARG A 289 -24.38 5.55 -9.61
CA ARG A 289 -24.42 7.00 -9.83
C ARG A 289 -23.68 7.79 -8.77
N GLU A 290 -23.60 7.24 -7.58
CA GLU A 290 -22.90 7.85 -6.46
C GLU A 290 -21.39 7.55 -6.44
N MET A 291 -20.85 6.78 -7.39
CA MET A 291 -19.40 6.61 -7.52
C MET A 291 -18.72 7.96 -7.77
N SER A 292 -17.60 8.20 -7.12
CA SER A 292 -16.80 9.41 -7.29
C SER A 292 -16.34 9.57 -8.73
N LEU A 293 -16.31 10.81 -9.22
CA LEU A 293 -15.75 11.11 -10.55
C LEU A 293 -14.30 10.63 -10.69
N PHE A 294 -13.54 10.63 -9.60
CA PHE A 294 -12.17 10.09 -9.58
C PHE A 294 -12.10 8.58 -9.82
N CYS A 295 -13.17 7.84 -9.53
CA CYS A 295 -13.24 6.39 -9.68
C CYS A 295 -14.03 5.95 -10.92
N LEU A 296 -14.70 6.87 -11.60
CA LEU A 296 -15.75 6.53 -12.57
C LEU A 296 -15.17 5.89 -13.84
N ASP A 297 -14.09 6.44 -14.40
CA ASP A 297 -13.43 5.91 -15.59
C ASP A 297 -12.86 4.52 -15.33
N ALA A 298 -12.14 4.37 -14.22
CA ALA A 298 -11.63 3.07 -13.78
C ALA A 298 -12.78 2.09 -13.47
N GLY A 299 -13.88 2.57 -12.88
CA GLY A 299 -15.07 1.79 -12.62
C GLY A 299 -15.71 1.21 -13.88
N TYR A 300 -15.75 1.96 -14.97
CA TYR A 300 -16.20 1.42 -16.25
C TYR A 300 -15.27 0.35 -16.82
N VAL A 301 -13.94 0.55 -16.72
CA VAL A 301 -12.97 -0.46 -17.17
C VAL A 301 -13.11 -1.74 -16.35
N THR A 302 -13.10 -1.63 -15.02
CA THR A 302 -13.13 -2.80 -14.12
C THR A 302 -14.45 -3.55 -14.15
N SER A 303 -15.58 -2.86 -14.41
CA SER A 303 -16.90 -3.47 -14.45
C SER A 303 -17.30 -4.07 -15.80
N HIS A 304 -16.58 -3.77 -16.88
CA HIS A 304 -16.98 -4.23 -18.23
C HIS A 304 -15.92 -5.06 -18.95
N ILE A 305 -14.65 -4.92 -18.62
CA ILE A 305 -13.58 -5.48 -19.45
C ILE A 305 -12.95 -6.70 -18.82
N ILE A 306 -13.10 -7.85 -19.52
CA ILE A 306 -12.35 -9.08 -19.26
C ILE A 306 -11.69 -9.51 -20.56
N THR A 307 -10.38 -9.35 -20.64
CA THR A 307 -9.60 -9.73 -21.82
C THR A 307 -9.42 -11.26 -21.90
N PRO A 308 -9.07 -11.82 -23.08
CA PRO A 308 -8.72 -13.23 -23.19
C PRO A 308 -7.54 -13.64 -22.28
N LYS A 309 -6.59 -12.74 -22.04
CA LYS A 309 -5.48 -12.97 -21.11
C LYS A 309 -5.99 -13.10 -19.68
N MET A 310 -6.85 -12.19 -19.22
CA MET A 310 -7.46 -12.26 -17.88
C MET A 310 -8.23 -13.57 -17.66
N ARG A 311 -8.98 -14.03 -18.66
CA ARG A 311 -9.73 -15.32 -18.58
C ARG A 311 -8.80 -16.51 -18.36
N ARG A 312 -7.60 -16.52 -18.97
CA ARG A 312 -6.61 -17.59 -18.76
C ARG A 312 -6.04 -17.62 -17.33
N HIS A 313 -6.14 -16.50 -16.60
CA HIS A 313 -5.82 -16.37 -15.18
C HIS A 313 -7.03 -16.50 -14.27
N GLY A 314 -8.12 -17.13 -14.72
CA GLY A 314 -9.29 -17.41 -13.89
C GLY A 314 -10.22 -16.22 -13.66
N ILE A 315 -10.03 -15.09 -14.33
CA ILE A 315 -10.89 -13.92 -14.18
C ILE A 315 -12.23 -14.16 -14.88
N THR A 316 -13.29 -14.20 -14.10
CA THR A 316 -14.67 -14.46 -14.54
C THR A 316 -15.54 -13.19 -14.41
N LYS A 317 -16.82 -13.31 -14.76
CA LYS A 317 -17.81 -12.23 -14.59
C LYS A 317 -18.01 -11.79 -13.12
N GLU A 318 -17.65 -12.62 -12.16
CA GLU A 318 -17.73 -12.32 -10.73
C GLU A 318 -16.74 -11.21 -10.33
N TRP A 319 -15.65 -11.08 -11.08
CA TRP A 319 -14.68 -10.00 -10.89
C TRP A 319 -15.20 -8.62 -11.32
N LEU A 320 -16.31 -8.52 -12.02
CA LEU A 320 -16.81 -7.24 -12.54
C LEU A 320 -17.37 -6.31 -11.45
N ALA A 321 -17.74 -6.84 -10.26
CA ALA A 321 -18.09 -6.01 -9.11
C ALA A 321 -16.85 -5.21 -8.65
N THR A 322 -16.99 -3.90 -8.40
CA THR A 322 -15.86 -3.00 -8.20
C THR A 322 -16.18 -1.82 -7.29
N ASP A 323 -15.16 -1.31 -6.62
CA ASP A 323 -15.19 -0.02 -5.91
C ASP A 323 -14.77 1.16 -6.82
N GLY A 324 -14.49 0.86 -8.08
CA GLY A 324 -13.96 1.75 -9.10
C GLY A 324 -12.57 1.31 -9.54
N TYR A 325 -11.54 1.46 -8.73
CA TYR A 325 -10.18 1.06 -9.07
C TYR A 325 -9.89 -0.41 -8.87
N VAL A 326 -10.51 -1.05 -7.88
CA VAL A 326 -10.24 -2.44 -7.54
C VAL A 326 -11.53 -3.26 -7.59
N ASN A 327 -11.44 -4.44 -8.20
CA ASN A 327 -12.55 -5.39 -8.21
C ASN A 327 -12.84 -5.88 -6.77
N THR A 328 -14.07 -6.04 -6.39
CA THR A 328 -14.45 -6.47 -5.03
C THR A 328 -13.76 -7.77 -4.61
N ILE A 329 -13.61 -8.74 -5.53
CA ILE A 329 -12.81 -9.96 -5.30
C ILE A 329 -11.31 -9.60 -5.11
N GLY A 330 -10.81 -8.62 -5.85
CA GLY A 330 -9.44 -8.11 -5.72
C GLY A 330 -9.14 -7.58 -4.32
N THR A 331 -10.15 -7.07 -3.61
CA THR A 331 -10.02 -6.54 -2.25
C THR A 331 -10.24 -7.57 -1.14
N ALA A 332 -10.66 -8.78 -1.46
CA ALA A 332 -10.81 -9.87 -0.49
C ALA A 332 -9.45 -10.35 0.05
N ALA A 333 -9.48 -11.23 1.03
CA ALA A 333 -8.30 -11.98 1.44
C ALA A 333 -7.58 -12.60 0.23
N PRO A 334 -6.27 -12.89 0.31
CA PRO A 334 -5.57 -13.56 -0.77
C PRO A 334 -6.26 -14.84 -1.19
N LEU A 335 -6.47 -15.04 -2.50
CA LEU A 335 -7.12 -16.25 -3.01
C LEU A 335 -6.28 -17.53 -2.82
N THR A 336 -5.04 -17.39 -2.41
CA THR A 336 -4.12 -18.49 -2.05
C THR A 336 -4.24 -18.94 -0.61
N GLU A 337 -5.02 -18.21 0.20
CA GLU A 337 -5.21 -18.48 1.63
C GLU A 337 -6.66 -18.77 1.99
N GLU A 338 -6.86 -19.55 3.04
CA GLU A 338 -8.19 -19.78 3.58
C GLU A 338 -8.73 -18.52 4.24
N ALA A 339 -9.99 -18.20 3.97
CA ALA A 339 -10.65 -17.04 4.54
C ALA A 339 -12.09 -17.33 4.92
N THR A 340 -12.54 -16.76 6.03
CA THR A 340 -13.91 -16.85 6.51
C THR A 340 -14.65 -15.55 6.30
N GLU A 341 -15.91 -15.63 5.86
CA GLU A 341 -16.83 -14.47 5.86
C GLU A 341 -17.17 -14.08 7.29
N TRP A 342 -16.73 -12.91 7.70
CA TRP A 342 -16.94 -12.44 9.07
C TRP A 342 -18.42 -12.16 9.37
N GLN A 343 -18.85 -12.53 10.55
CA GLN A 343 -20.20 -12.27 11.07
C GLN A 343 -20.15 -11.69 12.49
N PRO A 344 -21.10 -10.85 12.88
CA PRO A 344 -21.21 -10.34 14.24
C PRO A 344 -21.23 -11.47 15.29
N GLY A 345 -20.44 -11.31 16.35
CA GLY A 345 -20.33 -12.28 17.44
C GLY A 345 -19.41 -13.48 17.16
N MET A 346 -18.78 -13.52 15.99
CA MET A 346 -17.78 -14.56 15.66
C MET A 346 -16.51 -14.36 16.50
N THR A 347 -15.97 -15.41 17.04
CA THR A 347 -14.62 -15.45 17.61
C THR A 347 -13.62 -15.49 16.48
N VAL A 348 -12.64 -14.58 16.49
CA VAL A 348 -11.56 -14.54 15.52
C VAL A 348 -10.29 -15.12 16.13
N THR A 349 -9.49 -15.78 15.30
CA THR A 349 -8.20 -16.40 15.67
C THR A 349 -7.08 -15.79 14.84
N PRO A 350 -5.86 -15.66 15.37
CA PRO A 350 -4.72 -15.24 14.59
C PRO A 350 -4.34 -16.29 13.54
N GLY A 351 -3.53 -15.93 12.56
CA GLY A 351 -3.12 -16.78 11.44
C GLY A 351 -4.20 -17.04 10.39
N HIS A 352 -5.36 -16.40 10.50
CA HIS A 352 -6.50 -16.63 9.63
C HIS A 352 -7.10 -15.33 9.08
N TRP A 353 -7.54 -15.36 7.83
CA TRP A 353 -8.15 -14.22 7.17
C TRP A 353 -9.66 -14.17 7.38
N TYR A 354 -10.15 -12.97 7.64
CA TYR A 354 -11.57 -12.67 7.72
C TYR A 354 -11.97 -11.65 6.65
N ASN A 355 -12.84 -12.06 5.74
CA ASN A 355 -13.48 -11.18 4.77
C ASN A 355 -14.60 -10.40 5.47
N MET A 356 -14.40 -9.11 5.69
CA MET A 356 -15.40 -8.24 6.27
C MET A 356 -16.57 -8.01 5.30
N PRO A 357 -17.78 -7.70 5.79
CA PRO A 357 -18.93 -7.41 4.94
C PRO A 357 -18.59 -6.35 3.88
N VAL A 358 -19.12 -6.53 2.67
CA VAL A 358 -18.89 -5.60 1.57
C VAL A 358 -19.59 -4.27 1.86
N MET A 359 -18.82 -3.18 1.94
CA MET A 359 -19.34 -1.84 2.13
C MET A 359 -19.76 -1.21 0.81
N LYS A 360 -20.82 -0.39 0.82
CA LYS A 360 -21.24 0.42 -0.33
C LYS A 360 -20.35 1.66 -0.49
N PHE A 361 -19.04 1.43 -0.62
CA PHE A 361 -18.01 2.45 -0.78
C PHE A 361 -17.42 2.37 -2.18
N ASP A 362 -17.02 3.51 -2.71
CA ASP A 362 -16.02 3.55 -3.78
C ASP A 362 -14.61 3.59 -3.17
N HIS A 363 -13.62 3.50 -4.04
CA HIS A 363 -12.22 3.38 -3.60
C HIS A 363 -11.73 4.55 -2.73
N VAL A 364 -12.20 5.77 -2.99
CA VAL A 364 -11.79 6.98 -2.26
C VAL A 364 -12.69 7.30 -1.06
N SER A 365 -13.73 6.52 -0.83
CA SER A 365 -14.57 6.65 0.37
C SER A 365 -13.78 6.41 1.66
N TRP A 366 -12.81 5.50 1.64
CA TRP A 366 -11.88 5.29 2.76
C TRP A 366 -11.04 6.54 3.09
N ASN A 367 -10.80 7.39 2.11
CA ASN A 367 -10.14 8.68 2.32
C ASN A 367 -11.09 9.77 2.83
N GLY A 368 -12.39 9.49 2.97
CA GLY A 368 -13.39 10.44 3.44
C GLY A 368 -13.77 11.50 2.39
N LEU A 369 -13.61 11.20 1.10
CA LEU A 369 -13.87 12.20 0.04
C LEU A 369 -15.35 12.60 -0.06
N LYS A 370 -16.25 11.66 0.18
CA LYS A 370 -17.71 11.86 0.07
C LYS A 370 -18.42 11.74 1.41
N GLU A 371 -17.79 11.12 2.35
CA GLU A 371 -18.31 10.86 3.68
C GLU A 371 -18.28 12.13 4.52
N THR A 372 -19.17 12.24 5.47
CA THR A 372 -19.12 13.33 6.43
C THR A 372 -17.90 13.20 7.34
N LYS A 373 -17.48 14.30 7.93
CA LYS A 373 -16.40 14.32 8.93
C LYS A 373 -16.69 13.38 10.11
N GLU A 374 -17.95 13.36 10.55
CA GLU A 374 -18.39 12.54 11.67
C GLU A 374 -18.35 11.05 11.30
N ASP A 375 -18.91 10.67 10.16
CA ASP A 375 -18.92 9.28 9.70
C ASP A 375 -17.49 8.76 9.48
N THR A 376 -16.62 9.58 8.88
CA THR A 376 -15.23 9.20 8.63
C THR A 376 -14.49 8.98 9.95
N ARG A 377 -14.63 9.89 10.91
CA ARG A 377 -13.99 9.75 12.23
C ARG A 377 -14.52 8.56 13.01
N LYS A 378 -15.83 8.35 12.98
CA LYS A 378 -16.47 7.20 13.61
C LYS A 378 -15.99 5.89 13.00
N LEU A 379 -15.88 5.79 11.67
CA LEU A 379 -15.38 4.60 10.97
C LEU A 379 -14.02 4.18 11.51
N TYR A 380 -13.07 5.11 11.56
CA TYR A 380 -11.71 4.81 12.03
C TYR A 380 -11.65 4.55 13.54
N LYS A 381 -12.41 5.28 14.35
CA LYS A 381 -12.50 5.00 15.80
C LYS A 381 -13.05 3.60 16.07
N ASP A 382 -14.13 3.22 15.40
CA ASP A 382 -14.75 1.90 15.56
C ASP A 382 -13.80 0.77 15.09
N LEU A 383 -12.99 1.04 14.06
CA LEU A 383 -11.98 0.11 13.58
C LEU A 383 -10.90 -0.13 14.65
N LEU A 384 -10.32 0.94 15.20
CA LEU A 384 -9.26 0.83 16.19
C LEU A 384 -9.77 0.24 17.50
N ALA A 385 -11.01 0.56 17.91
CA ALA A 385 -11.63 -0.01 19.08
C ALA A 385 -11.79 -1.55 18.97
N LYS A 386 -11.99 -2.09 17.76
CA LYS A 386 -11.98 -3.55 17.54
C LYS A 386 -10.61 -4.15 17.79
N PHE A 387 -9.53 -3.53 17.33
CA PHE A 387 -8.17 -4.01 17.55
C PHE A 387 -7.83 -4.05 19.05
N ALA A 388 -8.20 -2.98 19.78
CA ALA A 388 -7.97 -2.89 21.21
C ALA A 388 -8.68 -4.01 22.02
N ASN A 389 -9.74 -4.58 21.48
CA ASN A 389 -10.51 -5.66 22.12
C ASN A 389 -10.11 -7.07 21.68
N LEU A 390 -9.15 -7.22 20.76
CA LEU A 390 -8.58 -8.53 20.42
C LEU A 390 -7.63 -8.98 21.53
N PRO A 391 -7.53 -10.31 21.75
CA PRO A 391 -6.60 -10.88 22.73
C PRO A 391 -5.14 -10.54 22.50
#